data_fd5421c0b260e1175e007960c60b7ebc
#
_entry.id   fd5421c0b260e1175e007960c60b7ebc
#
_cell.length_a   1.000
_cell.length_b   1.000
_cell.length_c   1.000
_cell.angle_alpha   90.00
_cell.angle_beta   90.00
_cell.angle_gamma   90.00
#
_symmetry.space_group_name_H-M   'P 1'
#
loop_
_entity.id
_entity.type
_entity.pdbx_description
1 polymer ?
#
loop_
_entity_poly.entity_id
_entity_poly.type
_entity_poly.pdbx_seq_one_letter_code
_entity_poly.pdbx_strand_id
1 'polypeptide(L)'
;MKALNRVRIKAVINQFKTESISMRRRFYFFIITAIAIILSLILLLFSLFGIMNPTNRQLVEILDTQLQSYTDHITDDYNKTAAHAISFSGQLETSIQQYLTKNNIAFEDLKNNPEDLANLQNHLYDIVYLNMQLAPSSGAFYILDTTVNSNSKTPYYNGIYLNYINIYSENTVNKEISLYRGSYTTGKQHNLSFHSGWQSEMQTDFFNNSNSLFEDNLHYILSPTVEIPETWERARYVYVPIHDMRDNIIGICGFEVSDLYFQLSEKVSDDNLGQLIGALLDEKQNVYSGQFNSSRYNIANSVIHTQEKKNITVFDFGTEKCMGKTQSIQLGSNTFTVAIMLTEAQYESILKKNQLKTAGVILFVVVFALIYCIFISKKYVSPIVHSLEQLKSNDSTENSLKIREIDDLFAFWKKKTFFMKKNSGIWKNHRK
;
A
#
# COMPACT_ATOMS: atom_id res chain seq x y z
N MET A 1 -20.43 40.48 -18.90
CA MET A 1 -19.28 40.86 -18.05
C MET A 1 -17.90 40.61 -18.68
N LYS A 2 -17.63 39.49 -19.39
CA LYS A 2 -16.28 39.20 -19.98
C LYS A 2 -15.84 40.16 -21.07
N ALA A 3 -16.76 40.74 -21.88
CA ALA A 3 -16.44 41.67 -22.94
C ALA A 3 -16.04 43.06 -22.44
N LEU A 4 -16.67 43.57 -21.40
CA LEU A 4 -16.38 44.88 -20.77
C LEU A 4 -14.97 44.91 -20.14
N ASN A 5 -14.54 43.79 -19.54
CA ASN A 5 -13.17 43.72 -18.96
C ASN A 5 -12.09 43.68 -20.03
N ARG A 6 -12.30 43.03 -21.18
CA ARG A 6 -11.33 43.04 -22.30
C ARG A 6 -11.16 44.42 -22.93
N VAL A 7 -12.22 45.19 -23.04
CA VAL A 7 -12.14 46.58 -23.59
C VAL A 7 -11.37 47.49 -22.63
N ARG A 8 -11.62 47.39 -21.30
CA ARG A 8 -10.85 48.17 -20.29
C ARG A 8 -9.38 47.80 -20.27
N ILE A 9 -9.04 46.51 -20.34
CA ILE A 9 -7.63 46.10 -20.36
C ILE A 9 -6.91 46.55 -21.62
N LYS A 10 -7.54 46.46 -22.82
CA LYS A 10 -7.00 47.02 -24.06
C LYS A 10 -6.83 48.55 -24.01
N ALA A 11 -7.81 49.25 -23.44
CA ALA A 11 -7.71 50.71 -23.27
C ALA A 11 -6.55 51.12 -22.36
N VAL A 12 -6.38 50.42 -21.22
CA VAL A 12 -5.26 50.63 -20.31
C VAL A 12 -3.91 50.30 -20.98
N ILE A 13 -3.83 49.19 -21.72
CA ILE A 13 -2.60 48.84 -22.47
C ILE A 13 -2.27 49.87 -23.56
N ASN A 14 -3.26 50.41 -24.26
CA ASN A 14 -3.04 51.47 -25.26
C ASN A 14 -2.65 52.80 -24.61
N GLN A 15 -3.23 53.15 -23.47
CA GLN A 15 -2.84 54.33 -22.71
C GLN A 15 -1.38 54.24 -22.23
N PHE A 16 -0.91 53.06 -21.82
CA PHE A 16 0.49 52.80 -21.49
C PHE A 16 1.45 52.90 -22.71
N LYS A 17 0.93 52.74 -23.95
CA LYS A 17 1.71 52.87 -25.18
C LYS A 17 1.84 54.31 -25.68
N THR A 18 0.90 55.18 -25.37
CA THR A 18 0.81 56.54 -25.96
C THR A 18 1.22 57.66 -25.01
N GLU A 19 1.12 57.50 -23.71
CA GLU A 19 1.49 58.54 -22.73
C GLU A 19 2.88 58.30 -22.13
N SER A 20 3.63 59.40 -21.89
CA SER A 20 4.89 59.36 -21.15
C SER A 20 4.56 59.12 -19.67
N ILE A 21 4.85 57.92 -19.14
CA ILE A 21 4.58 57.55 -17.77
C ILE A 21 5.84 57.79 -16.93
N SER A 22 5.64 58.34 -15.70
CA SER A 22 6.70 58.53 -14.73
C SER A 22 7.51 57.24 -14.51
N MET A 23 8.84 57.37 -14.50
CA MET A 23 9.80 56.30 -14.23
C MET A 23 9.47 55.56 -12.93
N ARG A 24 9.08 56.30 -11.89
CA ARG A 24 8.64 55.77 -10.59
C ARG A 24 7.41 54.88 -10.71
N ARG A 25 6.39 55.26 -11.48
CA ARG A 25 5.18 54.45 -11.73
C ARG A 25 5.49 53.20 -12.53
N ARG A 26 6.36 53.27 -13.55
CA ARG A 26 6.79 52.09 -14.31
C ARG A 26 7.52 51.10 -13.42
N PHE A 27 8.43 51.58 -12.59
CA PHE A 27 9.22 50.75 -11.67
C PHE A 27 8.31 50.02 -10.66
N TYR A 28 7.38 50.73 -10.02
CA TYR A 28 6.41 50.07 -9.13
C TYR A 28 5.54 49.04 -9.84
N PHE A 29 5.07 49.30 -11.04
CA PHE A 29 4.28 48.35 -11.82
C PHE A 29 5.07 47.06 -12.10
N PHE A 30 6.36 47.18 -12.43
CA PHE A 30 7.21 46.01 -12.67
C PHE A 30 7.52 45.23 -11.40
N ILE A 31 7.77 45.88 -10.30
CA ILE A 31 7.96 45.21 -9.02
C ILE A 31 6.70 44.45 -8.64
N ILE A 32 5.52 45.06 -8.72
CA ILE A 32 4.26 44.45 -8.40
C ILE A 32 3.97 43.26 -9.33
N THR A 33 4.18 43.39 -10.63
CA THR A 33 4.00 42.29 -11.58
C THR A 33 5.00 41.18 -11.37
N ALA A 34 6.25 41.47 -11.04
CA ALA A 34 7.28 40.50 -10.71
C ALA A 34 6.89 39.70 -9.45
N ILE A 35 6.49 40.38 -8.39
CA ILE A 35 6.03 39.77 -7.15
C ILE A 35 4.78 38.91 -7.40
N ALA A 36 3.81 39.42 -8.17
CA ALA A 36 2.59 38.67 -8.50
C ALA A 36 2.89 37.40 -9.32
N ILE A 37 3.79 37.44 -10.28
CA ILE A 37 4.22 36.29 -11.08
C ILE A 37 4.94 35.26 -10.20
N ILE A 38 5.89 35.73 -9.39
CA ILE A 38 6.64 34.83 -8.48
C ILE A 38 5.68 34.17 -7.48
N LEU A 39 4.78 34.96 -6.87
CA LEU A 39 3.79 34.43 -5.92
C LEU A 39 2.83 33.43 -6.59
N SER A 40 2.35 33.76 -7.79
CA SER A 40 1.49 32.85 -8.58
C SER A 40 2.22 31.57 -8.96
N LEU A 41 3.50 31.66 -9.32
CA LEU A 41 4.33 30.49 -9.64
C LEU A 41 4.56 29.64 -8.39
N ILE A 42 4.86 30.25 -7.25
CA ILE A 42 5.01 29.54 -5.97
C ILE A 42 3.71 28.85 -5.59
N LEU A 43 2.55 29.52 -5.67
CA LEU A 43 1.25 28.92 -5.37
C LEU A 43 0.91 27.78 -6.32
N LEU A 44 1.21 27.93 -7.61
CA LEU A 44 1.02 26.90 -8.63
C LEU A 44 1.91 25.68 -8.35
N LEU A 45 3.15 25.90 -7.93
CA LEU A 45 4.08 24.83 -7.55
C LEU A 45 3.62 24.12 -6.26
N PHE A 46 3.14 24.86 -5.26
CA PHE A 46 2.55 24.26 -4.06
C PHE A 46 1.31 23.44 -4.38
N SER A 47 0.48 23.90 -5.31
CA SER A 47 -0.73 23.19 -5.75
C SER A 47 -0.42 21.93 -6.56
N LEU A 48 0.55 21.99 -7.48
CA LEU A 48 0.88 20.85 -8.36
C LEU A 48 1.70 19.76 -7.68
N PHE A 49 2.54 20.14 -6.74
CA PHE A 49 3.52 19.20 -6.16
C PHE A 49 3.26 18.85 -4.69
N GLY A 50 2.21 19.42 -4.07
CA GLY A 50 1.91 19.15 -2.66
C GLY A 50 3.08 19.43 -1.71
N ILE A 51 3.96 20.38 -2.06
CA ILE A 51 5.26 20.64 -1.40
C ILE A 51 5.09 21.05 0.07
N MET A 52 3.87 21.44 0.48
CA MET A 52 3.60 21.78 1.88
C MET A 52 3.64 20.61 2.86
N ASN A 53 3.59 19.38 2.36
CA ASN A 53 3.71 18.20 3.20
C ASN A 53 5.14 17.64 3.11
N PRO A 54 5.85 17.52 4.23
CA PRO A 54 7.15 16.86 4.21
C PRO A 54 6.98 15.44 3.67
N THR A 55 7.87 15.03 2.79
CA THR A 55 7.87 13.75 2.05
C THR A 55 7.57 12.53 2.93
N ASN A 56 8.07 12.54 4.18
CA ASN A 56 7.80 11.50 5.15
C ASN A 56 6.33 11.43 5.58
N ARG A 57 5.63 12.57 5.67
CA ARG A 57 4.24 12.59 6.11
C ARG A 57 3.31 11.97 5.07
N GLN A 58 3.52 12.27 3.80
CA GLN A 58 2.74 11.64 2.71
C GLN A 58 2.96 10.13 2.67
N LEU A 59 4.21 9.67 2.82
CA LEU A 59 4.53 8.26 2.87
C LEU A 59 3.86 7.56 4.05
N VAL A 60 3.88 8.19 5.23
CA VAL A 60 3.20 7.69 6.44
C VAL A 60 1.68 7.62 6.22
N GLU A 61 1.06 8.65 5.65
CA GLU A 61 -0.39 8.68 5.35
C GLU A 61 -0.79 7.58 4.35
N ILE A 62 0.03 7.32 3.32
CA ILE A 62 -0.22 6.22 2.37
C ILE A 62 -0.10 4.87 3.10
N LEU A 63 0.96 4.68 3.89
CA LEU A 63 1.15 3.45 4.66
C LEU A 63 0.01 3.24 5.67
N ASP A 64 -0.48 4.27 6.36
CA ASP A 64 -1.62 4.17 7.27
C ASP A 64 -2.90 3.75 6.53
N THR A 65 -3.15 4.32 5.34
CA THR A 65 -4.31 3.94 4.51
C THR A 65 -4.21 2.50 4.02
N GLN A 66 -3.03 2.10 3.54
CA GLN A 66 -2.79 0.73 3.06
C GLN A 66 -2.87 -0.27 4.22
N LEU A 67 -2.33 0.08 5.40
CA LEU A 67 -2.43 -0.75 6.59
C LEU A 67 -3.88 -0.98 7.00
N GLN A 68 -4.70 0.08 7.04
CA GLN A 68 -6.11 -0.05 7.38
C GLN A 68 -6.84 -0.96 6.38
N SER A 69 -6.66 -0.72 5.07
CA SER A 69 -7.27 -1.56 4.03
C SER A 69 -6.84 -3.03 4.12
N TYR A 70 -5.56 -3.26 4.38
CA TYR A 70 -5.02 -4.62 4.53
C TYR A 70 -5.53 -5.30 5.79
N THR A 71 -5.62 -4.56 6.90
CA THR A 71 -6.17 -5.04 8.17
C THR A 71 -7.63 -5.46 8.02
N ASP A 72 -8.43 -4.62 7.36
CA ASP A 72 -9.85 -4.90 7.11
C ASP A 72 -10.01 -6.15 6.23
N HIS A 73 -9.16 -6.29 5.19
CA HIS A 73 -9.16 -7.46 4.31
C HIS A 73 -8.80 -8.75 5.04
N ILE A 74 -7.69 -8.77 5.79
CA ILE A 74 -7.28 -9.92 6.60
C ILE A 74 -8.37 -10.31 7.60
N THR A 75 -8.93 -9.32 8.31
CA THR A 75 -9.98 -9.57 9.30
C THR A 75 -11.22 -10.17 8.63
N ASP A 76 -11.64 -9.63 7.49
CA ASP A 76 -12.80 -10.13 6.74
C ASP A 76 -12.59 -11.56 6.22
N ASP A 77 -11.41 -11.87 5.68
CA ASP A 77 -11.09 -13.20 5.15
C ASP A 77 -11.03 -14.27 6.24
N TYR A 78 -10.41 -13.98 7.38
CA TYR A 78 -10.42 -14.93 8.51
C TYR A 78 -11.82 -15.11 9.09
N ASN A 79 -12.62 -14.05 9.21
CA ASN A 79 -14.01 -14.15 9.68
C ASN A 79 -14.91 -14.91 8.70
N LYS A 80 -14.73 -14.72 7.39
CA LYS A 80 -15.41 -15.53 6.36
C LYS A 80 -15.02 -16.99 6.46
N THR A 81 -13.73 -17.29 6.58
CA THR A 81 -13.24 -18.66 6.74
C THR A 81 -13.84 -19.30 7.98
N ALA A 82 -13.91 -18.58 9.10
CA ALA A 82 -14.54 -19.06 10.33
C ALA A 82 -16.05 -19.31 10.17
N ALA A 83 -16.77 -18.40 9.50
CA ALA A 83 -18.19 -18.58 9.21
C ALA A 83 -18.45 -19.81 8.32
N HIS A 84 -17.58 -20.01 7.31
CA HIS A 84 -17.62 -21.24 6.49
C HIS A 84 -17.32 -22.50 7.33
N ALA A 85 -16.37 -22.45 8.28
CA ALA A 85 -16.06 -23.58 9.15
C ALA A 85 -17.24 -23.96 10.04
N ILE A 86 -17.96 -22.99 10.61
CA ILE A 86 -19.17 -23.21 11.39
C ILE A 86 -20.27 -23.87 10.53
N SER A 87 -20.49 -23.34 9.31
CA SER A 87 -21.46 -23.94 8.38
C SER A 87 -21.06 -25.36 7.97
N PHE A 88 -19.77 -25.58 7.73
CA PHE A 88 -19.20 -26.87 7.38
C PHE A 88 -19.40 -27.91 8.51
N SER A 89 -19.16 -27.52 9.78
CA SER A 89 -19.42 -28.35 10.94
C SER A 89 -20.88 -28.80 10.99
N GLY A 90 -21.85 -27.91 10.87
CA GLY A 90 -23.28 -28.26 10.91
C GLY A 90 -23.70 -29.21 9.78
N GLN A 91 -23.08 -29.05 8.57
CA GLN A 91 -23.31 -30.02 7.47
C GLN A 91 -22.75 -31.40 7.79
N LEU A 92 -21.53 -31.47 8.37
CA LEU A 92 -20.91 -32.71 8.78
C LEU A 92 -21.71 -33.39 9.91
N GLU A 93 -22.10 -32.67 10.96
CA GLU A 93 -22.92 -33.16 12.06
C GLU A 93 -24.19 -33.82 11.56
N THR A 94 -24.92 -33.12 10.69
CA THR A 94 -26.16 -33.64 10.08
C THR A 94 -25.90 -34.92 9.26
N SER A 95 -24.86 -34.91 8.44
CA SER A 95 -24.57 -36.02 7.54
C SER A 95 -24.00 -37.23 8.26
N ILE A 96 -23.14 -37.03 9.27
CA ILE A 96 -22.67 -38.11 10.16
C ILE A 96 -23.85 -38.78 10.85
N GLN A 97 -24.76 -37.99 11.44
CA GLN A 97 -25.94 -38.55 12.12
C GLN A 97 -26.88 -39.32 11.17
N GLN A 98 -27.07 -38.81 9.95
CA GLN A 98 -27.85 -39.52 8.92
C GLN A 98 -27.21 -40.87 8.56
N TYR A 99 -25.88 -40.90 8.37
CA TYR A 99 -25.14 -42.11 8.07
C TYR A 99 -25.26 -43.14 9.18
N LEU A 100 -25.02 -42.73 10.43
CA LEU A 100 -25.10 -43.62 11.61
C LEU A 100 -26.52 -44.20 11.79
N THR A 101 -27.54 -43.35 11.67
CA THR A 101 -28.94 -43.77 11.79
C THR A 101 -29.33 -44.72 10.68
N LYS A 102 -28.96 -44.44 9.42
CA LYS A 102 -29.31 -45.29 8.26
C LYS A 102 -28.68 -46.68 8.35
N ASN A 103 -27.48 -46.79 8.87
CA ASN A 103 -26.74 -48.04 8.98
C ASN A 103 -26.96 -48.72 10.34
N ASN A 104 -27.72 -48.10 11.26
CA ASN A 104 -27.96 -48.56 12.62
C ASN A 104 -26.66 -48.85 13.40
N ILE A 105 -25.69 -47.91 13.31
CA ILE A 105 -24.37 -47.98 13.92
C ILE A 105 -24.24 -46.86 14.95
N ALA A 106 -23.67 -47.12 16.13
CA ALA A 106 -23.28 -46.07 17.06
C ALA A 106 -21.91 -45.49 16.66
N PHE A 107 -21.63 -44.26 17.05
CA PHE A 107 -20.34 -43.60 16.73
C PHE A 107 -19.13 -44.38 17.30
N GLU A 108 -19.29 -44.93 18.47
CA GLU A 108 -18.28 -45.74 19.15
C GLU A 108 -17.97 -47.06 18.41
N ASP A 109 -18.93 -47.61 17.64
CA ASP A 109 -18.79 -48.84 16.87
C ASP A 109 -17.89 -48.63 15.62
N LEU A 110 -17.65 -47.40 15.22
CA LEU A 110 -16.72 -47.05 14.14
C LEU A 110 -15.26 -47.38 14.48
N LYS A 111 -14.91 -47.43 15.77
CA LYS A 111 -13.54 -47.74 16.22
C LYS A 111 -13.12 -49.14 15.77
N ASN A 112 -11.91 -49.23 15.19
CA ASN A 112 -11.35 -50.48 14.65
C ASN A 112 -12.15 -51.09 13.50
N ASN A 113 -13.03 -50.32 12.85
CA ASN A 113 -13.79 -50.76 11.70
C ASN A 113 -13.38 -49.99 10.43
N PRO A 114 -12.36 -50.43 9.71
CA PRO A 114 -11.83 -49.69 8.56
C PRO A 114 -12.83 -49.62 7.39
N GLU A 115 -13.75 -50.56 7.27
CA GLU A 115 -14.76 -50.58 6.21
C GLU A 115 -15.81 -49.48 6.44
N ASP A 116 -16.41 -49.43 7.64
CA ASP A 116 -17.41 -48.41 7.98
C ASP A 116 -16.81 -47.03 7.99
N LEU A 117 -15.54 -46.86 8.44
CA LEU A 117 -14.84 -45.60 8.39
C LEU A 117 -14.57 -45.13 6.95
N ALA A 118 -14.19 -46.01 6.04
CA ALA A 118 -14.02 -45.70 4.64
C ALA A 118 -15.35 -45.34 3.96
N ASN A 119 -16.42 -46.07 4.31
CA ASN A 119 -17.77 -45.79 3.80
C ASN A 119 -18.28 -44.43 4.31
N LEU A 120 -18.04 -44.09 5.58
CA LEU A 120 -18.36 -42.79 6.15
C LEU A 120 -17.56 -41.68 5.44
N GLN A 121 -16.25 -41.87 5.20
CA GLN A 121 -15.43 -40.90 4.45
C GLN A 121 -15.99 -40.65 3.04
N ASN A 122 -16.38 -41.71 2.32
CA ASN A 122 -16.99 -41.58 1.00
C ASN A 122 -18.33 -40.84 1.05
N HIS A 123 -19.13 -41.02 2.09
CA HIS A 123 -20.39 -40.33 2.31
C HIS A 123 -20.18 -38.82 2.58
N LEU A 124 -19.10 -38.44 3.28
CA LEU A 124 -18.80 -37.07 3.66
C LEU A 124 -17.94 -36.32 2.63
N TYR A 125 -17.36 -37.01 1.66
CA TYR A 125 -16.40 -36.44 0.71
C TYR A 125 -16.92 -35.21 -0.01
N ASP A 126 -18.14 -35.29 -0.58
CA ASP A 126 -18.70 -34.16 -1.36
C ASP A 126 -18.90 -32.92 -0.50
N ILE A 127 -19.20 -33.08 0.79
CA ILE A 127 -19.33 -31.96 1.73
C ILE A 127 -17.97 -31.29 1.91
N VAL A 128 -16.90 -32.07 2.13
CA VAL A 128 -15.55 -31.53 2.29
C VAL A 128 -15.10 -30.80 1.02
N TYR A 129 -15.30 -31.46 -0.13
CA TYR A 129 -14.91 -30.91 -1.44
C TYR A 129 -15.61 -29.60 -1.75
N LEU A 130 -16.93 -29.51 -1.54
CA LEU A 130 -17.70 -28.29 -1.81
C LEU A 130 -17.31 -27.15 -0.86
N ASN A 131 -17.16 -27.44 0.43
CA ASN A 131 -16.76 -26.40 1.40
C ASN A 131 -15.34 -25.90 1.15
N MET A 132 -14.40 -26.77 0.72
CA MET A 132 -13.06 -26.36 0.31
C MET A 132 -13.07 -25.37 -0.87
N GLN A 133 -14.01 -25.51 -1.80
CA GLN A 133 -14.14 -24.60 -2.93
C GLN A 133 -14.77 -23.25 -2.58
N LEU A 134 -15.58 -23.19 -1.53
CA LEU A 134 -16.31 -22.00 -1.11
C LEU A 134 -15.50 -21.10 -0.17
N ALA A 135 -14.62 -21.69 0.63
CA ALA A 135 -13.85 -20.95 1.62
C ALA A 135 -12.55 -20.35 1.03
N PRO A 136 -12.10 -19.17 1.50
CA PRO A 136 -10.80 -18.62 1.17
C PRO A 136 -9.69 -19.42 1.87
N SER A 137 -9.30 -20.55 1.30
CA SER A 137 -8.41 -21.51 1.93
C SER A 137 -7.54 -22.28 0.92
N SER A 138 -6.48 -22.91 1.40
CA SER A 138 -5.63 -23.82 0.63
C SER A 138 -6.05 -25.27 0.74
N GLY A 139 -6.88 -25.61 1.74
CA GLY A 139 -7.38 -26.97 1.98
C GLY A 139 -8.53 -26.99 2.98
N ALA A 140 -9.20 -28.13 3.06
CA ALA A 140 -10.26 -28.38 4.02
C ALA A 140 -10.09 -29.77 4.64
N PHE A 141 -10.47 -29.89 5.90
CA PHE A 141 -10.36 -31.15 6.62
C PHE A 141 -11.48 -31.34 7.64
N TYR A 142 -11.73 -32.59 7.97
CA TYR A 142 -12.33 -32.96 9.23
C TYR A 142 -11.55 -34.11 9.85
N ILE A 143 -11.59 -34.22 11.18
CA ILE A 143 -10.97 -35.27 11.98
C ILE A 143 -12.00 -35.69 13.01
N LEU A 144 -12.26 -37.00 13.09
CA LEU A 144 -13.17 -37.59 14.07
C LEU A 144 -12.39 -38.32 15.18
N ASP A 145 -12.90 -38.31 16.40
CA ASP A 145 -12.35 -39.05 17.54
C ASP A 145 -12.60 -40.56 17.39
N THR A 146 -12.13 -41.12 16.28
CA THR A 146 -12.21 -42.52 15.93
C THR A 146 -10.98 -42.93 15.11
N THR A 147 -10.62 -44.23 15.14
CA THR A 147 -9.42 -44.76 14.48
C THR A 147 -9.60 -46.19 14.03
N VAL A 148 -8.87 -46.63 13.01
CA VAL A 148 -8.77 -48.02 12.58
C VAL A 148 -7.93 -48.89 13.52
N ASN A 149 -7.13 -48.28 14.42
CA ASN A 149 -6.25 -48.98 15.35
C ASN A 149 -6.18 -48.28 16.71
N SER A 150 -7.15 -48.53 17.55
CA SER A 150 -7.23 -47.97 18.92
C SER A 150 -6.14 -48.49 19.87
N ASN A 151 -5.45 -49.61 19.51
CA ASN A 151 -4.36 -50.16 20.30
C ASN A 151 -2.98 -49.56 19.98
N SER A 152 -2.90 -48.59 19.09
CA SER A 152 -1.65 -47.92 18.77
C SER A 152 -1.16 -47.13 20.00
N LYS A 153 0.19 -47.12 20.22
CA LYS A 153 0.81 -46.30 21.26
C LYS A 153 0.72 -44.80 20.95
N THR A 154 0.61 -44.47 19.66
CA THR A 154 0.47 -43.09 19.16
C THR A 154 -1.00 -42.93 18.76
N PRO A 155 -1.71 -41.92 19.25
CA PRO A 155 -3.07 -41.67 18.86
C PRO A 155 -3.13 -41.24 17.39
N TYR A 156 -3.88 -41.99 16.61
CA TYR A 156 -4.25 -41.66 15.24
C TYR A 156 -5.76 -41.49 15.17
N TYR A 157 -6.18 -40.59 14.25
CA TYR A 157 -7.58 -40.21 14.11
C TYR A 157 -8.02 -40.27 12.66
N ASN A 158 -9.24 -40.75 12.46
CA ASN A 158 -9.81 -40.88 11.14
C ASN A 158 -10.38 -39.56 10.62
N GLY A 159 -10.28 -39.29 9.31
CA GLY A 159 -10.84 -38.11 8.69
C GLY A 159 -10.42 -37.96 7.22
N ILE A 160 -10.82 -36.88 6.63
CA ILE A 160 -10.38 -36.47 5.29
C ILE A 160 -9.67 -35.13 5.40
N TYR A 161 -8.54 -35.00 4.68
CA TYR A 161 -7.86 -33.73 4.47
C TYR A 161 -7.49 -33.60 3.00
N LEU A 162 -8.15 -32.63 2.35
CA LEU A 162 -7.93 -32.27 0.96
C LEU A 162 -7.15 -30.95 0.88
N ASN A 163 -6.19 -30.87 -0.02
CA ASN A 163 -5.49 -29.61 -0.31
C ASN A 163 -5.30 -29.41 -1.81
N TYR A 164 -5.07 -28.15 -2.22
CA TYR A 164 -4.75 -27.82 -3.61
C TYR A 164 -3.27 -28.08 -3.91
N ILE A 165 -2.97 -28.82 -4.99
CA ILE A 165 -1.59 -29.09 -5.43
C ILE A 165 -1.00 -27.85 -6.12
N ASN A 166 -1.77 -27.17 -6.98
CA ASN A 166 -1.33 -26.08 -7.84
C ASN A 166 -2.05 -24.77 -7.51
N ILE A 167 -1.76 -24.22 -6.33
CA ILE A 167 -2.31 -22.91 -5.93
C ILE A 167 -1.87 -21.78 -6.88
N TYR A 168 -0.71 -21.93 -7.55
CA TYR A 168 -0.18 -20.97 -8.53
C TYR A 168 -0.94 -20.91 -9.86
N SER A 169 -1.85 -21.86 -10.11
CA SER A 169 -2.58 -21.87 -11.36
C SER A 169 -3.55 -20.69 -11.42
N GLU A 170 -3.35 -19.79 -12.39
CA GLU A 170 -4.29 -18.70 -12.69
C GLU A 170 -5.66 -19.23 -13.17
N ASN A 171 -5.74 -20.48 -13.59
CA ASN A 171 -6.97 -21.16 -13.96
C ASN A 171 -7.72 -21.61 -12.70
N THR A 172 -8.60 -20.76 -12.21
CA THR A 172 -9.50 -21.06 -11.07
C THR A 172 -10.43 -22.24 -11.30
N VAL A 173 -10.58 -22.71 -12.54
CA VAL A 173 -11.53 -23.76 -12.94
C VAL A 173 -10.97 -25.18 -12.74
N ASN A 174 -9.65 -25.38 -12.68
CA ASN A 174 -9.01 -26.70 -12.58
C ASN A 174 -7.88 -26.72 -11.54
N LYS A 175 -8.16 -26.29 -10.31
CA LYS A 175 -7.21 -26.54 -9.22
C LYS A 175 -7.22 -28.05 -8.96
N GLU A 176 -6.07 -28.70 -9.18
CA GLU A 176 -5.91 -30.11 -8.82
C GLU A 176 -5.93 -30.26 -7.30
N ILE A 177 -6.71 -31.24 -6.84
CA ILE A 177 -6.88 -31.53 -5.43
C ILE A 177 -6.14 -32.83 -5.11
N SER A 178 -5.40 -32.83 -4.00
CA SER A 178 -4.77 -34.01 -3.45
C SER A 178 -5.41 -34.43 -2.13
N LEU A 179 -5.40 -35.74 -1.90
CA LEU A 179 -5.70 -36.31 -0.61
C LEU A 179 -4.43 -36.36 0.23
N TYR A 180 -4.38 -35.56 1.29
CA TYR A 180 -3.25 -35.57 2.23
C TYR A 180 -3.50 -36.61 3.35
N ARG A 181 -4.73 -36.68 3.85
CA ARG A 181 -5.17 -37.69 4.82
C ARG A 181 -6.53 -38.27 4.40
N GLY A 182 -6.72 -39.56 4.62
CA GLY A 182 -7.93 -40.26 4.29
C GLY A 182 -7.65 -41.66 3.74
N SER A 183 -8.69 -42.50 3.66
CA SER A 183 -8.53 -43.86 3.22
C SER A 183 -8.10 -43.94 1.75
N TYR A 184 -7.32 -44.99 1.43
CA TYR A 184 -6.92 -45.28 0.04
C TYR A 184 -8.16 -45.48 -0.85
N THR A 185 -9.19 -46.14 -0.31
CA THR A 185 -10.45 -46.43 -1.02
C THR A 185 -11.13 -45.11 -1.44
N THR A 186 -11.25 -44.15 -0.52
CA THR A 186 -11.84 -42.83 -0.81
C THR A 186 -11.04 -42.10 -1.89
N GLY A 187 -9.70 -42.09 -1.80
CA GLY A 187 -8.86 -41.47 -2.80
C GLY A 187 -9.06 -42.07 -4.20
N LYS A 188 -9.16 -43.40 -4.31
CA LYS A 188 -9.38 -44.09 -5.58
C LYS A 188 -10.80 -43.90 -6.12
N GLN A 189 -11.82 -43.93 -5.26
CA GLN A 189 -13.21 -43.74 -5.69
C GLN A 189 -13.47 -42.36 -6.29
N HIS A 190 -12.80 -41.34 -5.77
CA HIS A 190 -12.94 -39.96 -6.23
C HIS A 190 -11.83 -39.52 -7.19
N ASN A 191 -10.99 -40.46 -7.67
CA ASN A 191 -9.86 -40.17 -8.60
C ASN A 191 -8.92 -39.07 -8.12
N LEU A 192 -8.66 -39.03 -6.81
CA LEU A 192 -7.76 -38.00 -6.24
C LEU A 192 -6.31 -38.35 -6.45
N SER A 193 -5.49 -37.34 -6.63
CA SER A 193 -4.03 -37.47 -6.48
C SER A 193 -3.69 -37.65 -5.02
N PHE A 194 -2.71 -38.48 -4.71
CA PHE A 194 -2.24 -38.66 -3.33
C PHE A 194 -1.06 -37.69 -3.11
N HIS A 195 -1.12 -36.96 -2.00
CA HIS A 195 -0.03 -36.10 -1.59
C HIS A 195 1.24 -36.92 -1.29
N SER A 196 2.44 -36.34 -1.44
CA SER A 196 3.72 -37.05 -1.18
C SER A 196 3.81 -37.60 0.23
N GLY A 197 3.30 -36.85 1.22
CA GLY A 197 3.20 -37.25 2.62
C GLY A 197 1.87 -37.89 2.98
N TRP A 198 1.14 -38.55 2.04
CA TRP A 198 -0.14 -39.15 2.31
C TRP A 198 -0.08 -40.23 3.37
N GLN A 199 -1.06 -40.24 4.28
CA GLN A 199 -1.34 -41.30 5.26
C GLN A 199 -2.84 -41.48 5.37
N SER A 200 -3.28 -42.69 5.82
CA SER A 200 -4.70 -43.03 5.95
C SER A 200 -5.38 -42.30 7.11
N GLU A 201 -4.65 -41.95 8.14
CA GLU A 201 -5.14 -41.31 9.36
C GLU A 201 -4.24 -40.12 9.75
N MET A 202 -4.75 -39.29 10.65
CA MET A 202 -4.05 -38.11 11.15
C MET A 202 -3.50 -38.35 12.54
N GLN A 203 -2.29 -37.84 12.79
CA GLN A 203 -1.74 -37.73 14.14
C GLN A 203 -1.97 -36.29 14.60
N THR A 204 -2.65 -36.10 15.71
CA THR A 204 -2.94 -34.78 16.27
C THR A 204 -3.11 -34.84 17.77
N ASP A 205 -2.77 -33.74 18.44
CA ASP A 205 -2.95 -33.55 19.87
C ASP A 205 -4.27 -32.83 20.20
N PHE A 206 -5.12 -32.54 19.22
CA PHE A 206 -6.36 -31.80 19.42
C PHE A 206 -7.26 -32.40 20.47
N PHE A 207 -7.43 -33.73 20.46
CA PHE A 207 -8.35 -34.41 21.38
C PHE A 207 -7.82 -34.56 22.79
N ASN A 208 -6.51 -34.35 23.01
CA ASN A 208 -5.92 -34.40 24.35
C ASN A 208 -6.36 -33.20 25.22
N ASN A 209 -6.76 -32.08 24.58
CA ASN A 209 -7.17 -30.85 25.26
C ASN A 209 -8.50 -30.28 24.75
N SER A 210 -9.28 -31.04 23.99
CA SER A 210 -10.45 -30.56 23.26
C SER A 210 -11.50 -29.87 24.13
N ASN A 211 -11.79 -30.40 25.32
CA ASN A 211 -12.81 -29.83 26.19
C ASN A 211 -12.40 -28.43 26.73
N SER A 212 -11.12 -28.19 27.00
CA SER A 212 -10.68 -26.90 27.52
C SER A 212 -10.51 -25.84 26.45
N LEU A 213 -10.31 -26.24 25.19
CA LEU A 213 -10.10 -25.30 24.08
C LEU A 213 -11.38 -24.59 23.61
N PHE A 214 -12.56 -25.23 23.83
CA PHE A 214 -13.86 -24.69 23.41
C PHE A 214 -14.76 -24.25 24.58
N GLU A 215 -14.25 -24.28 25.83
CA GLU A 215 -15.01 -23.87 27.03
C GLU A 215 -15.35 -22.38 27.10
N ASP A 216 -14.59 -21.50 26.40
CA ASP A 216 -14.72 -20.03 26.51
C ASP A 216 -15.68 -19.39 25.49
N ASN A 217 -16.72 -20.08 25.02
CA ASN A 217 -17.65 -19.58 23.98
C ASN A 217 -16.94 -19.14 22.68
N LEU A 218 -15.79 -19.70 22.39
CA LEU A 218 -15.05 -19.42 21.15
C LEU A 218 -15.75 -20.07 19.97
N HIS A 219 -16.13 -19.25 19.00
CA HIS A 219 -16.79 -19.74 17.78
C HIS A 219 -15.82 -20.48 16.85
N TYR A 220 -14.53 -20.21 16.93
CA TYR A 220 -13.48 -20.90 16.16
C TYR A 220 -12.10 -20.73 16.80
N ILE A 221 -11.19 -21.60 16.43
CA ILE A 221 -9.80 -21.56 16.89
C ILE A 221 -8.86 -21.38 15.70
N LEU A 222 -7.82 -20.56 15.91
CA LEU A 222 -6.67 -20.44 15.01
C LEU A 222 -5.51 -21.27 15.58
N SER A 223 -5.01 -22.24 14.80
CA SER A 223 -3.85 -23.02 15.22
C SER A 223 -2.57 -22.18 15.22
N PRO A 224 -1.57 -22.57 16.02
CA PRO A 224 -0.20 -22.19 15.74
C PRO A 224 0.22 -22.58 14.32
N THR A 225 1.32 -22.01 13.83
CA THR A 225 1.92 -22.46 12.57
C THR A 225 2.43 -23.89 12.71
N VAL A 226 2.04 -24.75 11.79
CA VAL A 226 2.43 -26.16 11.72
C VAL A 226 3.23 -26.40 10.44
N GLU A 227 4.38 -27.06 10.54
CA GLU A 227 5.09 -27.58 9.37
C GLU A 227 4.41 -28.88 8.91
N ILE A 228 4.06 -28.94 7.63
CA ILE A 228 3.45 -30.14 7.05
C ILE A 228 4.57 -31.19 6.87
N PRO A 229 4.50 -32.34 7.56
CA PRO A 229 5.55 -33.35 7.51
C PRO A 229 5.92 -33.77 6.08
N GLU A 230 7.21 -33.97 5.83
CA GLU A 230 7.79 -34.37 4.53
C GLU A 230 7.64 -33.33 3.42
N THR A 231 7.26 -32.09 3.79
CA THR A 231 7.17 -30.95 2.86
C THR A 231 7.93 -29.76 3.44
N TRP A 232 8.12 -28.74 2.61
CA TRP A 232 8.62 -27.42 3.04
C TRP A 232 7.47 -26.46 3.38
N GLU A 233 6.22 -26.94 3.33
CA GLU A 233 5.03 -26.13 3.50
C GLU A 233 4.72 -25.92 4.98
N ARG A 234 4.27 -24.71 5.29
CA ARG A 234 3.78 -24.32 6.60
C ARG A 234 2.32 -23.91 6.47
N ALA A 235 1.49 -24.37 7.39
CA ALA A 235 0.08 -24.07 7.37
C ALA A 235 -0.43 -23.63 8.74
N ARG A 236 -1.59 -23.00 8.73
CA ARG A 236 -2.40 -22.66 9.89
C ARG A 236 -3.80 -23.15 9.63
N TYR A 237 -4.49 -23.46 10.68
CA TYR A 237 -5.83 -24.04 10.59
C TYR A 237 -6.83 -23.11 11.29
N VAL A 238 -7.94 -22.85 10.60
CA VAL A 238 -9.15 -22.25 11.16
C VAL A 238 -10.12 -23.40 11.37
N TYR A 239 -10.42 -23.77 12.60
CA TYR A 239 -11.22 -24.94 12.87
C TYR A 239 -12.25 -24.74 13.99
N VAL A 240 -13.29 -25.58 13.94
CA VAL A 240 -14.42 -25.60 14.86
C VAL A 240 -14.70 -27.03 15.29
N PRO A 241 -15.37 -27.25 16.42
CA PRO A 241 -15.77 -28.61 16.85
C PRO A 241 -16.90 -29.17 15.97
N ILE A 242 -16.99 -30.47 15.94
CA ILE A 242 -18.13 -31.26 15.41
C ILE A 242 -18.79 -31.92 16.60
N HIS A 243 -20.11 -31.78 16.77
CA HIS A 243 -20.83 -32.31 17.90
C HIS A 243 -21.73 -33.49 17.49
N ASP A 244 -22.00 -34.34 18.45
CA ASP A 244 -23.09 -35.35 18.35
C ASP A 244 -24.45 -34.73 18.79
N MET A 245 -25.52 -35.49 18.71
CA MET A 245 -26.84 -35.03 19.15
C MET A 245 -26.96 -34.74 20.66
N ARG A 246 -25.97 -35.09 21.45
CA ARG A 246 -25.89 -34.86 22.90
C ARG A 246 -24.96 -33.71 23.25
N ASP A 247 -24.51 -32.96 22.22
CA ASP A 247 -23.57 -31.85 22.35
C ASP A 247 -22.17 -32.29 22.82
N ASN A 248 -21.79 -33.57 22.63
CA ASN A 248 -20.41 -33.99 22.87
C ASN A 248 -19.57 -33.75 21.64
N ILE A 249 -18.33 -33.32 21.83
CA ILE A 249 -17.38 -33.13 20.74
C ILE A 249 -16.92 -34.49 20.24
N ILE A 250 -17.29 -34.83 19.00
CA ILE A 250 -16.90 -36.06 18.31
C ILE A 250 -15.82 -35.85 17.26
N GLY A 251 -15.47 -34.61 16.99
CA GLY A 251 -14.48 -34.27 15.98
C GLY A 251 -14.22 -32.77 15.89
N ILE A 252 -13.40 -32.42 14.93
CA ILE A 252 -13.15 -31.05 14.50
C ILE A 252 -13.17 -30.97 12.97
N CYS A 253 -13.52 -29.82 12.43
CA CYS A 253 -13.40 -29.56 11.02
C CYS A 253 -12.94 -28.10 10.77
N GLY A 254 -12.44 -27.87 9.60
CA GLY A 254 -11.99 -26.51 9.26
C GLY A 254 -11.22 -26.43 7.97
N PHE A 255 -10.48 -25.35 7.87
CA PHE A 255 -9.76 -24.96 6.65
C PHE A 255 -8.28 -24.72 6.94
N GLU A 256 -7.48 -25.02 5.92
CA GLU A 256 -6.06 -24.73 5.89
C GLU A 256 -5.79 -23.38 5.23
N VAL A 257 -4.92 -22.57 5.84
CA VAL A 257 -4.32 -21.39 5.24
C VAL A 257 -2.81 -21.63 5.19
N SER A 258 -2.31 -22.08 4.03
CA SER A 258 -0.88 -22.30 3.85
C SER A 258 -0.13 -20.97 3.64
N ASP A 259 1.19 -20.96 3.91
CA ASP A 259 2.05 -19.80 3.64
C ASP A 259 1.96 -19.37 2.18
N LEU A 260 1.91 -20.34 1.29
CA LEU A 260 1.82 -20.09 -0.14
C LEU A 260 0.48 -19.45 -0.52
N TYR A 261 -0.63 -19.98 0.02
CA TYR A 261 -1.95 -19.39 -0.18
C TYR A 261 -1.96 -17.93 0.30
N PHE A 262 -1.48 -17.68 1.51
CA PHE A 262 -1.39 -16.32 2.06
C PHE A 262 -0.56 -15.37 1.19
N GLN A 263 0.58 -15.83 0.66
CA GLN A 263 1.42 -15.03 -0.23
C GLN A 263 0.75 -14.67 -1.55
N LEU A 264 -0.17 -15.49 -2.03
CA LEU A 264 -0.86 -15.28 -3.30
C LEU A 264 -2.15 -14.47 -3.15
N SER A 265 -2.93 -14.74 -2.08
CA SER A 265 -4.22 -14.08 -1.83
C SER A 265 -4.07 -12.68 -1.23
N GLU A 266 -3.13 -12.51 -0.29
CA GLU A 266 -3.00 -11.33 0.54
C GLU A 266 -2.01 -10.30 -0.02
N LYS A 267 -1.96 -10.10 -1.35
CA LYS A 267 -1.03 -9.17 -1.99
C LYS A 267 -1.40 -7.72 -1.69
N VAL A 268 -0.40 -6.94 -1.27
CA VAL A 268 -0.53 -5.49 -1.07
C VAL A 268 0.33 -4.76 -2.08
N SER A 269 -0.28 -3.84 -2.79
CA SER A 269 0.44 -2.98 -3.75
C SER A 269 -0.16 -1.58 -3.76
N ASP A 270 0.68 -0.59 -4.02
CA ASP A 270 0.28 0.79 -4.20
C ASP A 270 0.93 1.36 -5.47
N ASP A 271 0.21 2.19 -6.22
CA ASP A 271 0.69 2.75 -7.49
C ASP A 271 1.96 3.60 -7.33
N ASN A 272 2.14 4.23 -6.18
CA ASN A 272 3.30 5.09 -5.90
C ASN A 272 4.45 4.38 -5.21
N LEU A 273 4.13 3.38 -4.35
CA LEU A 273 5.09 2.66 -3.52
C LEU A 273 5.54 1.35 -4.16
N GLY A 274 4.75 0.82 -5.11
CA GLY A 274 4.95 -0.50 -5.68
C GLY A 274 4.45 -1.62 -4.77
N GLN A 275 5.07 -2.79 -4.86
CA GLN A 275 4.70 -3.94 -4.04
C GLN A 275 5.17 -3.73 -2.59
N LEU A 276 4.22 -3.83 -1.66
CA LEU A 276 4.46 -3.82 -0.23
C LEU A 276 4.58 -5.26 0.30
N ILE A 277 5.17 -5.40 1.48
CA ILE A 277 5.25 -6.67 2.19
C ILE A 277 4.19 -6.64 3.28
N GLY A 278 3.16 -7.47 3.14
CA GLY A 278 2.15 -7.68 4.16
C GLY A 278 2.57 -8.82 5.09
N ALA A 279 2.32 -8.69 6.38
CA ALA A 279 2.57 -9.73 7.36
C ALA A 279 1.58 -9.70 8.53
N LEU A 280 1.35 -10.88 9.09
CA LEU A 280 0.64 -11.10 10.33
C LEU A 280 1.64 -11.64 11.35
N LEU A 281 1.77 -10.97 12.49
CA LEU A 281 2.70 -11.32 13.56
C LEU A 281 1.90 -11.82 14.77
N ASP A 282 2.44 -12.83 15.46
CA ASP A 282 1.87 -13.30 16.71
C ASP A 282 2.18 -12.35 17.89
N GLU A 283 1.65 -12.65 19.07
CA GLU A 283 1.88 -11.86 20.30
C GLU A 283 3.37 -11.75 20.69
N LYS A 284 4.20 -12.70 20.26
CA LYS A 284 5.64 -12.72 20.51
C LYS A 284 6.44 -12.02 19.41
N GLN A 285 5.76 -11.35 18.48
CA GLN A 285 6.35 -10.72 17.31
C GLN A 285 7.05 -11.70 16.35
N ASN A 286 6.66 -12.98 16.34
CA ASN A 286 7.09 -13.90 15.29
C ASN A 286 6.19 -13.77 14.08
N VAL A 287 6.73 -14.05 12.90
CA VAL A 287 5.92 -14.09 11.67
C VAL A 287 4.98 -15.29 11.72
N TYR A 288 3.70 -15.00 11.89
CA TYR A 288 2.62 -15.99 11.79
C TYR A 288 2.34 -16.31 10.32
N SER A 289 2.14 -15.28 9.50
CA SER A 289 2.00 -15.36 8.04
C SER A 289 2.64 -14.14 7.40
N GLY A 290 3.16 -14.25 6.16
CA GLY A 290 3.73 -13.08 5.51
C GLY A 290 4.09 -13.28 4.06
N GLN A 291 4.15 -12.18 3.32
CA GLN A 291 4.50 -12.12 1.89
C GLN A 291 6.01 -12.03 1.68
N PHE A 292 6.78 -12.77 2.46
CA PHE A 292 8.23 -12.75 2.38
C PHE A 292 8.73 -13.71 1.31
N ASN A 293 9.64 -13.25 0.49
CA ASN A 293 10.40 -14.14 -0.38
C ASN A 293 11.40 -14.93 0.50
N SER A 294 11.14 -16.21 0.68
CA SER A 294 11.89 -17.11 1.57
C SER A 294 13.41 -17.14 1.35
N SER A 295 13.90 -16.74 0.16
CA SER A 295 15.32 -16.65 -0.13
C SER A 295 16.04 -15.45 0.51
N ARG A 296 15.31 -14.40 0.90
CA ARG A 296 15.87 -13.18 1.50
C ARG A 296 15.66 -13.07 3.01
N TYR A 297 14.60 -13.68 3.52
CA TYR A 297 14.22 -13.55 4.92
C TYR A 297 14.25 -14.93 5.58
N ASN A 298 15.09 -15.08 6.59
CA ASN A 298 15.07 -16.29 7.43
C ASN A 298 13.89 -16.14 8.42
N ILE A 299 12.68 -16.49 7.96
CA ILE A 299 11.44 -16.27 8.69
C ILE A 299 11.21 -17.36 9.76
N ALA A 300 11.83 -18.52 9.58
CA ALA A 300 11.72 -19.61 10.54
C ALA A 300 12.41 -19.21 11.85
N ASN A 301 11.62 -18.90 12.88
CA ASN A 301 12.06 -18.58 14.25
C ASN A 301 12.74 -17.22 14.47
N SER A 302 12.63 -16.25 13.59
CA SER A 302 13.16 -14.92 13.85
C SER A 302 12.15 -14.05 14.60
N VAL A 303 12.46 -13.75 15.85
CA VAL A 303 11.82 -12.63 16.58
C VAL A 303 12.18 -11.35 15.84
N ILE A 304 11.16 -10.64 15.36
CA ILE A 304 11.36 -9.38 14.67
C ILE A 304 11.61 -8.31 15.73
N HIS A 305 12.79 -7.70 15.72
CA HIS A 305 13.04 -6.54 16.55
C HIS A 305 12.36 -5.32 15.93
N THR A 306 11.31 -4.83 16.57
CA THR A 306 10.60 -3.63 16.16
C THR A 306 11.09 -2.41 16.93
N GLN A 307 11.38 -1.32 16.23
CA GLN A 307 11.73 -0.04 16.83
C GLN A 307 10.91 1.07 16.20
N GLU A 308 10.14 1.79 16.98
CA GLU A 308 9.38 2.94 16.51
C GLU A 308 10.29 4.17 16.32
N LYS A 309 10.32 4.74 15.12
CA LYS A 309 11.10 5.91 14.77
C LYS A 309 10.28 6.88 13.95
N LYS A 310 9.92 8.04 14.51
CA LYS A 310 9.19 9.10 13.80
C LYS A 310 7.88 8.63 13.12
N ASN A 311 7.01 7.94 13.84
CA ASN A 311 5.76 7.35 13.33
C ASN A 311 5.94 6.28 12.25
N ILE A 312 7.09 5.66 12.15
CA ILE A 312 7.36 4.50 11.30
C ILE A 312 7.99 3.41 12.17
N THR A 313 7.54 2.19 12.00
CA THR A 313 8.11 1.02 12.64
C THR A 313 9.24 0.48 11.78
N VAL A 314 10.40 0.29 12.36
CA VAL A 314 11.56 -0.37 11.73
C VAL A 314 11.54 -1.83 12.16
N PHE A 315 11.52 -2.73 11.20
CA PHE A 315 11.55 -4.18 11.38
C PHE A 315 12.96 -4.67 11.01
N ASP A 316 13.64 -5.27 11.97
CA ASP A 316 14.99 -5.81 11.76
C ASP A 316 14.93 -7.34 11.72
N PHE A 317 15.14 -7.90 10.53
CA PHE A 317 15.17 -9.35 10.29
C PHE A 317 16.59 -9.94 10.41
N GLY A 318 17.57 -9.12 10.83
CA GLY A 318 18.96 -9.51 10.90
C GLY A 318 19.70 -9.48 9.56
N THR A 319 19.05 -9.90 8.48
CA THR A 319 19.60 -9.88 7.11
C THR A 319 19.20 -8.64 6.33
N GLU A 320 18.00 -8.14 6.56
CA GLU A 320 17.46 -6.96 5.89
C GLU A 320 16.58 -6.17 6.88
N LYS A 321 16.51 -4.86 6.68
CA LYS A 321 15.61 -3.98 7.42
C LYS A 321 14.46 -3.54 6.56
N CYS A 322 13.28 -3.52 7.16
CA CYS A 322 12.08 -3.00 6.54
C CYS A 322 11.52 -1.84 7.37
N MET A 323 10.82 -0.95 6.70
CA MET A 323 10.16 0.20 7.30
C MET A 323 8.68 0.17 6.97
N GLY A 324 7.82 0.33 7.97
CA GLY A 324 6.40 0.19 7.76
C GLY A 324 5.55 0.66 8.92
N LYS A 325 4.35 0.12 8.98
CA LYS A 325 3.34 0.41 10.00
C LYS A 325 2.73 -0.87 10.52
N THR A 326 2.20 -0.81 11.73
CA THR A 326 1.56 -1.93 12.41
C THR A 326 0.21 -1.53 12.99
N GLN A 327 -0.70 -2.50 13.06
CA GLN A 327 -2.00 -2.38 13.72
C GLN A 327 -2.33 -3.69 14.42
N SER A 328 -2.75 -3.64 15.69
CA SER A 328 -3.20 -4.81 16.41
C SER A 328 -4.64 -5.17 16.02
N ILE A 329 -4.88 -6.47 15.83
CA ILE A 329 -6.21 -7.03 15.58
C ILE A 329 -6.46 -8.23 16.48
N GLN A 330 -7.72 -8.58 16.65
CA GLN A 330 -8.13 -9.80 17.34
C GLN A 330 -8.79 -10.77 16.34
N LEU A 331 -8.24 -11.97 16.23
CA LEU A 331 -8.80 -13.05 15.42
C LEU A 331 -9.04 -14.26 16.34
N GLY A 332 -10.31 -14.63 16.52
CA GLY A 332 -10.68 -15.62 17.53
C GLY A 332 -10.28 -15.17 18.93
N SER A 333 -9.58 -16.01 19.66
CA SER A 333 -9.04 -15.73 21.00
C SER A 333 -7.69 -15.04 21.00
N ASN A 334 -7.02 -14.97 19.84
CA ASN A 334 -5.62 -14.54 19.75
C ASN A 334 -5.51 -13.10 19.26
N THR A 335 -4.57 -12.36 19.84
CA THR A 335 -4.20 -11.01 19.38
C THR A 335 -3.06 -11.13 18.38
N PHE A 336 -3.24 -10.53 17.21
CA PHE A 336 -2.21 -10.45 16.17
C PHE A 336 -1.86 -9.00 15.88
N THR A 337 -0.68 -8.81 15.29
CA THR A 337 -0.25 -7.53 14.76
C THR A 337 -0.14 -7.63 13.24
N VAL A 338 -0.99 -6.91 12.53
CA VAL A 338 -0.88 -6.72 11.08
C VAL A 338 0.22 -5.72 10.82
N ALA A 339 1.10 -6.01 9.87
CA ALA A 339 2.18 -5.14 9.47
C ALA A 339 2.20 -5.00 7.94
N ILE A 340 2.42 -3.79 7.46
CA ILE A 340 2.81 -3.53 6.07
C ILE A 340 4.17 -2.85 6.04
N MET A 341 5.01 -3.28 5.11
CA MET A 341 6.41 -2.89 5.11
C MET A 341 6.93 -2.62 3.69
N LEU A 342 7.93 -1.74 3.64
CA LEU A 342 8.80 -1.51 2.49
C LEU A 342 10.20 -1.95 2.86
N THR A 343 10.97 -2.47 1.93
CA THR A 343 12.40 -2.67 2.15
C THR A 343 13.11 -1.33 2.35
N GLU A 344 14.21 -1.30 3.09
CA GLU A 344 15.00 -0.09 3.32
C GLU A 344 15.41 0.56 1.99
N ALA A 345 15.78 -0.26 1.01
CA ALA A 345 16.15 0.22 -0.33
C ALA A 345 14.99 0.90 -1.07
N GLN A 346 13.77 0.36 -0.99
CA GLN A 346 12.57 0.99 -1.56
C GLN A 346 12.26 2.31 -0.85
N TYR A 347 12.27 2.31 0.47
CA TYR A 347 12.02 3.49 1.30
C TYR A 347 13.00 4.63 0.96
N GLU A 348 14.31 4.35 0.94
CA GLU A 348 15.31 5.34 0.55
C GLU A 348 15.16 5.82 -0.90
N SER A 349 14.84 4.93 -1.83
CA SER A 349 14.60 5.27 -3.24
C SER A 349 13.45 6.26 -3.38
N ILE A 350 12.34 6.03 -2.66
CA ILE A 350 11.18 6.93 -2.66
C ILE A 350 11.56 8.30 -2.08
N LEU A 351 12.30 8.33 -0.96
CA LEU A 351 12.78 9.58 -0.38
C LEU A 351 13.70 10.35 -1.33
N LYS A 352 14.69 9.69 -1.94
CA LYS A 352 15.61 10.30 -2.91
C LYS A 352 14.86 10.83 -4.14
N LYS A 353 13.91 10.06 -4.69
CA LYS A 353 13.09 10.48 -5.84
C LYS A 353 12.29 11.74 -5.52
N ASN A 354 11.71 11.82 -4.33
CA ASN A 354 10.93 12.99 -3.92
C ASN A 354 11.83 14.20 -3.61
N GLN A 355 13.00 14.01 -3.01
CA GLN A 355 13.99 15.07 -2.82
C GLN A 355 14.46 15.63 -4.16
N LEU A 356 14.71 14.77 -5.16
CA LEU A 356 15.12 15.19 -6.49
C LEU A 356 14.03 15.98 -7.21
N LYS A 357 12.76 15.58 -7.09
CA LYS A 357 11.62 16.35 -7.61
C LYS A 357 11.57 17.75 -6.97
N THR A 358 11.69 17.83 -5.66
CA THR A 358 11.68 19.11 -4.92
C THR A 358 12.85 20.00 -5.33
N ALA A 359 14.07 19.45 -5.44
CA ALA A 359 15.25 20.18 -5.91
C ALA A 359 15.08 20.69 -7.35
N GLY A 360 14.49 19.87 -8.24
CA GLY A 360 14.18 20.26 -9.61
C GLY A 360 13.22 21.44 -9.70
N VAL A 361 12.19 21.45 -8.85
CA VAL A 361 11.23 22.56 -8.76
C VAL A 361 11.90 23.84 -8.28
N ILE A 362 12.73 23.77 -7.24
CA ILE A 362 13.48 24.94 -6.73
C ILE A 362 14.42 25.49 -7.83
N LEU A 363 15.14 24.60 -8.52
CA LEU A 363 16.03 25.00 -9.62
C LEU A 363 15.25 25.70 -10.74
N PHE A 364 14.08 25.18 -11.12
CA PHE A 364 13.22 25.79 -12.13
C PHE A 364 12.81 27.21 -11.74
N VAL A 365 12.40 27.44 -10.47
CA VAL A 365 12.03 28.79 -9.97
C VAL A 365 13.22 29.75 -10.04
N VAL A 366 14.41 29.30 -9.64
CA VAL A 366 15.63 30.11 -9.67
C VAL A 366 15.99 30.50 -11.12
N VAL A 367 15.98 29.56 -12.05
CA VAL A 367 16.27 29.80 -13.47
C VAL A 367 15.26 30.76 -14.07
N PHE A 368 13.97 30.59 -13.78
CA PHE A 368 12.92 31.49 -14.25
C PHE A 368 13.10 32.91 -13.71
N ALA A 369 13.43 33.06 -12.42
CA ALA A 369 13.72 34.36 -11.82
C ALA A 369 14.92 35.06 -12.48
N LEU A 370 15.99 34.31 -12.78
CA LEU A 370 17.17 34.85 -13.50
C LEU A 370 16.82 35.32 -14.90
N ILE A 371 16.08 34.52 -15.68
CA ILE A 371 15.61 34.89 -17.03
C ILE A 371 14.76 36.15 -16.96
N TYR A 372 13.87 36.27 -15.99
CA TYR A 372 13.04 37.44 -15.79
C TYR A 372 13.86 38.69 -15.43
N CYS A 373 14.85 38.55 -14.56
CA CYS A 373 15.80 39.65 -14.23
C CYS A 373 16.56 40.11 -15.46
N ILE A 374 17.07 39.21 -16.31
CA ILE A 374 17.76 39.54 -17.55
C ILE A 374 16.81 40.28 -18.52
N PHE A 375 15.57 39.83 -18.64
CA PHE A 375 14.54 40.45 -19.47
C PHE A 375 14.25 41.89 -19.02
N ILE A 376 14.07 42.12 -17.70
CA ILE A 376 13.88 43.46 -17.13
C ILE A 376 15.12 44.35 -17.39
N SER A 377 16.31 43.82 -17.12
CA SER A 377 17.56 44.56 -17.33
C SER A 377 17.70 45.04 -18.78
N LYS A 378 17.52 44.15 -19.75
CA LYS A 378 17.62 44.49 -21.18
C LYS A 378 16.53 45.46 -21.65
N LYS A 379 15.29 45.27 -21.21
CA LYS A 379 14.13 46.04 -21.71
C LYS A 379 13.99 47.42 -21.06
N TYR A 380 14.46 47.58 -19.82
CA TYR A 380 14.21 48.80 -19.05
C TYR A 380 15.50 49.49 -18.53
N VAL A 381 16.44 48.76 -17.97
CA VAL A 381 17.64 49.33 -17.36
C VAL A 381 18.61 49.78 -18.45
N SER A 382 18.90 48.96 -19.44
CA SER A 382 19.85 49.27 -20.50
C SER A 382 19.47 50.50 -21.31
N PRO A 383 18.20 50.72 -21.75
CA PRO A 383 17.81 51.97 -22.42
C PRO A 383 17.97 53.20 -21.55
N ILE A 384 17.70 53.11 -20.24
CA ILE A 384 17.87 54.24 -19.30
C ILE A 384 19.34 54.63 -19.17
N VAL A 385 20.21 53.63 -18.97
CA VAL A 385 21.67 53.84 -18.87
C VAL A 385 22.21 54.45 -20.15
N HIS A 386 21.80 53.91 -21.32
CA HIS A 386 22.24 54.44 -22.61
C HIS A 386 21.80 55.89 -22.83
N SER A 387 20.58 56.26 -22.41
CA SER A 387 20.12 57.65 -22.49
C SER A 387 20.86 58.58 -21.55
N LEU A 388 21.25 58.13 -20.36
CA LEU A 388 22.08 58.89 -19.44
C LEU A 388 23.51 59.08 -19.99
N GLU A 389 24.07 58.08 -20.68
CA GLU A 389 25.35 58.18 -21.35
C GLU A 389 25.30 59.17 -22.54
N GLN A 390 24.23 59.16 -23.34
CA GLN A 390 24.01 60.14 -24.41
C GLN A 390 23.90 61.57 -23.89
N LEU A 391 23.25 61.79 -22.76
CA LEU A 391 23.20 63.08 -22.08
C LEU A 391 24.61 63.53 -21.65
N LYS A 392 25.45 62.59 -21.20
CA LYS A 392 26.83 62.90 -20.78
C LYS A 392 27.75 63.19 -21.97
N SER A 393 27.53 62.56 -23.14
CA SER A 393 28.35 62.74 -24.35
C SER A 393 27.96 63.97 -25.22
N ASN A 394 26.90 64.69 -24.86
CA ASN A 394 26.41 65.86 -25.61
C ASN A 394 25.89 65.56 -27.04
N ASP A 395 25.61 64.27 -27.32
CA ASP A 395 25.06 63.81 -28.60
C ASP A 395 23.52 63.88 -28.58
N SER A 396 22.97 64.88 -29.26
CA SER A 396 21.54 65.18 -29.27
C SER A 396 20.80 64.43 -30.39
N THR A 397 20.82 63.08 -30.36
CA THR A 397 19.92 62.29 -31.20
C THR A 397 18.58 62.16 -30.51
N GLU A 398 17.50 62.56 -31.19
CA GLU A 398 16.09 62.49 -30.66
C GLU A 398 15.59 61.09 -30.61
N ASN A 399 15.89 60.36 -29.53
CA ASN A 399 15.20 59.13 -29.20
C ASN A 399 14.37 59.35 -27.92
N SER A 400 13.08 59.71 -28.08
CA SER A 400 12.12 59.79 -26.98
C SER A 400 11.90 58.37 -26.42
N LEU A 401 12.35 58.14 -25.18
CA LEU A 401 12.15 56.87 -24.47
C LEU A 401 10.75 56.74 -23.89
N LYS A 402 9.89 57.78 -24.08
CA LYS A 402 8.55 57.85 -23.47
C LYS A 402 8.57 57.70 -21.93
N ILE A 403 9.64 58.10 -21.27
CA ILE A 403 9.81 58.20 -19.84
C ILE A 403 9.84 59.66 -19.46
N ARG A 404 8.80 60.14 -18.79
CA ARG A 404 8.56 61.55 -18.54
C ARG A 404 9.75 62.27 -17.92
N GLU A 405 10.37 61.71 -16.89
CA GLU A 405 11.49 62.31 -16.17
C GLU A 405 12.76 62.41 -17.07
N ILE A 406 12.95 61.49 -17.98
CA ILE A 406 14.07 61.47 -18.92
C ILE A 406 13.76 62.44 -20.07
N ASP A 407 12.55 62.42 -20.60
CA ASP A 407 12.12 63.33 -21.66
C ASP A 407 12.17 64.81 -21.15
N ASP A 408 11.74 65.09 -19.90
CA ASP A 408 11.82 66.38 -19.23
C ASP A 408 13.28 66.81 -19.00
N LEU A 409 14.17 65.88 -18.63
CA LEU A 409 15.61 66.16 -18.45
C LEU A 409 16.26 66.48 -19.78
N PHE A 410 15.95 65.79 -20.87
CA PHE A 410 16.38 66.09 -22.20
C PHE A 410 15.90 67.48 -22.67
N ALA A 411 14.63 67.84 -22.45
CA ALA A 411 14.06 69.12 -22.76
C ALA A 411 14.74 70.24 -21.99
N PHE A 412 14.99 70.07 -20.70
CA PHE A 412 15.74 71.03 -19.86
C PHE A 412 17.18 71.23 -20.37
N TRP A 413 17.89 70.12 -20.68
CA TRP A 413 19.28 70.19 -21.21
C TRP A 413 19.32 70.86 -22.57
N LYS A 414 18.40 70.57 -23.48
CA LYS A 414 18.27 71.22 -24.78
C LYS A 414 18.05 72.73 -24.63
N LYS A 415 17.20 73.15 -23.70
CA LYS A 415 16.93 74.54 -23.35
C LYS A 415 18.15 75.22 -22.76
N LYS A 416 18.87 74.58 -21.85
CA LYS A 416 20.09 75.12 -21.22
C LYS A 416 21.24 75.25 -22.23
N THR A 417 21.46 74.26 -23.08
CA THR A 417 22.47 74.30 -24.14
C THR A 417 22.14 75.36 -25.19
N PHE A 418 20.88 75.60 -25.53
CA PHE A 418 20.43 76.65 -26.39
C PHE A 418 20.71 78.02 -25.77
N PHE A 419 20.40 78.24 -24.49
CA PHE A 419 20.74 79.48 -23.76
C PHE A 419 22.24 79.75 -23.69
N MET A 420 23.05 78.69 -23.42
CA MET A 420 24.49 78.86 -23.37
C MET A 420 25.10 79.18 -24.74
N LYS A 421 24.62 78.59 -25.85
CA LYS A 421 25.02 78.97 -27.21
C LYS A 421 24.59 80.37 -27.57
N LYS A 422 23.41 80.81 -27.15
CA LYS A 422 22.91 82.16 -27.38
C LYS A 422 23.73 83.19 -26.64
N ASN A 423 24.08 82.94 -25.38
CA ASN A 423 24.91 83.84 -24.59
C ASN A 423 26.39 83.89 -25.05
N SER A 424 26.94 82.75 -25.51
CA SER A 424 28.30 82.75 -26.10
C SER A 424 28.34 83.41 -27.45
N GLY A 425 27.23 83.44 -28.19
CA GLY A 425 27.10 84.25 -29.42
C GLY A 425 27.05 85.79 -29.15
N ILE A 426 26.42 86.20 -28.06
CA ILE A 426 26.29 87.61 -27.65
C ILE A 426 27.70 88.13 -27.23
N TRP A 427 28.52 87.35 -26.54
CA TRP A 427 29.84 87.68 -26.13
C TRP A 427 30.85 87.79 -27.30
N LYS A 428 30.62 87.10 -28.42
CA LYS A 428 31.44 87.22 -29.64
C LYS A 428 31.14 88.48 -30.44
N ASN A 429 29.94 89.07 -30.31
CA ASN A 429 29.58 90.32 -31.03
C ASN A 429 29.92 91.57 -30.24
N HIS A 430 30.36 91.49 -28.99
CA HIS A 430 30.87 92.64 -28.22
C HIS A 430 32.40 92.79 -28.26
N ARG A 431 33.12 91.96 -29.09
CA ARG A 431 34.59 92.09 -29.32
C ARG A 431 34.91 92.32 -30.79
N LYS A 432 34.12 93.17 -31.46
CA LYS A 432 34.51 93.83 -32.69
C LYS A 432 34.46 95.33 -32.53
#